data_ed907c957bda63e39c39e83a8d1ea5c1
#
_entry.id   ed907c957bda63e39c39e83a8d1ea5c1
#
_cell.length_a   1.000
_cell.length_b   1.000
_cell.length_c   1.000
_cell.angle_alpha   90.00
_cell.angle_beta   90.00
_cell.angle_gamma   90.00
#
_symmetry.space_group_name_H-M   'P 1'
#
loop_
_entity.id
_entity.type
_entity.pdbx_description
1 polymer ?
#
loop_
_entity_poly.entity_id
_entity_poly.type
_entity_poly.pdbx_seq_one_letter_code
_entity_poly.pdbx_strand_id
1 'polypeptide(L)'
;EVVMSDSFTRCRSKLGMALGKDIFGNPVTADLKTMPHLLVAGATGAGKSVSLNTMLLSLLFAAKPDEVKLLLIDPKMLEFQSYDGIPHLLRPVITDPKSASRGLAWVVQEMERRYKLLAEAGVRNIDAYNRKVAEIQGVVTDAWQTSKPEQAELQFMSEEARLSQGETAEPAGENGPTDSVATPTPPEPLPYIVVMIDELADLMMVAPKDVEDKIARLAQMARAF
;
A
#
# COMPACT_ATOMS: atom_id res chain seq x y z
N GLU A 1 -13.03 23.39 2.68
CA GLU A 1 -12.92 24.21 3.88
C GLU A 1 -12.29 23.42 5.03
N VAL A 2 -12.83 22.25 5.46
CA VAL A 2 -12.27 21.45 6.56
C VAL A 2 -10.86 20.95 6.23
N VAL A 3 -10.61 20.48 5.02
CA VAL A 3 -9.26 20.01 4.54
C VAL A 3 -8.21 21.15 4.60
N MET A 4 -8.66 22.42 4.51
CA MET A 4 -7.78 23.59 4.62
C MET A 4 -7.68 24.13 6.03
N SER A 5 -8.28 23.47 7.01
CA SER A 5 -8.25 23.90 8.41
C SER A 5 -6.92 23.53 9.09
N ASP A 6 -6.59 24.28 10.14
CA ASP A 6 -5.43 24.00 10.97
C ASP A 6 -5.48 22.59 11.61
N SER A 7 -6.67 22.11 11.96
CA SER A 7 -6.85 20.79 12.55
C SER A 7 -6.47 19.67 11.56
N PHE A 8 -6.81 19.83 10.28
CA PHE A 8 -6.43 18.86 9.24
C PHE A 8 -4.94 18.98 8.86
N THR A 9 -4.44 20.20 8.69
CA THR A 9 -3.03 20.44 8.32
C THR A 9 -2.05 20.01 9.41
N ARG A 10 -2.45 20.05 10.68
CA ARG A 10 -1.65 19.54 11.80
C ARG A 10 -1.67 18.02 11.91
N CYS A 11 -2.68 17.36 11.31
CA CYS A 11 -2.71 15.91 11.20
C CYS A 11 -1.65 15.45 10.20
N ARG A 12 -0.45 15.07 10.69
CA ARG A 12 0.66 14.61 9.83
C ARG A 12 0.47 13.18 9.30
N SER A 13 -0.63 12.53 9.65
CA SER A 13 -0.95 11.19 9.19
C SER A 13 -1.35 11.18 7.72
N LYS A 14 -0.87 10.20 6.97
CA LYS A 14 -1.30 9.91 5.60
C LYS A 14 -2.75 9.41 5.52
N LEU A 15 -3.32 9.02 6.66
CA LEU A 15 -4.68 8.52 6.81
C LEU A 15 -5.59 9.51 7.58
N GLY A 16 -5.24 10.80 7.56
CA GLY A 16 -6.06 11.87 8.11
C GLY A 16 -7.35 12.06 7.30
N MET A 17 -8.48 12.15 8.00
CA MET A 17 -9.81 12.33 7.39
C MET A 17 -10.50 13.58 7.95
N ALA A 18 -11.07 14.39 7.06
CA ALA A 18 -11.98 15.46 7.40
C ALA A 18 -13.39 14.86 7.58
N LEU A 19 -13.96 14.95 8.77
CA LEU A 19 -15.28 14.41 9.06
C LEU A 19 -16.41 15.43 8.89
N GLY A 20 -16.08 16.72 8.92
CA GLY A 20 -17.07 17.80 8.81
C GLY A 20 -16.85 18.88 9.87
N LYS A 21 -17.94 19.48 10.32
CA LYS A 21 -17.96 20.48 11.40
C LYS A 21 -18.86 20.02 12.54
N ASP A 22 -18.49 20.37 13.75
CA ASP A 22 -19.35 20.20 14.91
C ASP A 22 -20.53 21.24 14.93
N ILE A 23 -21.37 21.13 15.94
CA ILE A 23 -22.51 22.03 16.09
C ILE A 23 -22.13 23.52 16.34
N PHE A 24 -20.88 23.77 16.67
CA PHE A 24 -20.33 25.11 16.87
C PHE A 24 -19.59 25.63 15.62
N GLY A 25 -19.53 24.84 14.56
CA GLY A 25 -18.85 25.17 13.32
C GLY A 25 -17.34 24.85 13.29
N ASN A 26 -16.81 24.23 14.34
CA ASN A 26 -15.40 23.86 14.38
C ASN A 26 -15.12 22.65 13.46
N PRO A 27 -13.99 22.63 12.71
CA PRO A 27 -13.63 21.51 11.88
C PRO A 27 -13.27 20.28 12.75
N VAL A 28 -13.86 19.12 12.39
CA VAL A 28 -13.61 17.83 13.02
C VAL A 28 -12.81 16.96 12.07
N THR A 29 -11.69 16.46 12.58
CA THR A 29 -10.78 15.56 11.85
C THR A 29 -10.52 14.30 12.66
N ALA A 30 -10.22 13.21 11.99
CA ALA A 30 -9.84 11.95 12.61
C ALA A 30 -8.68 11.30 11.83
N ASP A 31 -7.95 10.42 12.49
CA ASP A 31 -6.88 9.64 11.88
C ASP A 31 -7.29 8.15 11.82
N LEU A 32 -7.50 7.65 10.61
CA LEU A 32 -7.88 6.24 10.40
C LEU A 32 -6.82 5.27 10.94
N LYS A 33 -5.55 5.68 10.95
CA LYS A 33 -4.46 4.88 11.50
C LYS A 33 -4.66 4.53 12.98
N THR A 34 -5.27 5.44 13.75
CA THR A 34 -5.53 5.22 15.17
C THR A 34 -6.78 4.40 15.46
N MET A 35 -7.71 4.26 14.49
CA MET A 35 -8.98 3.56 14.70
C MET A 35 -8.95 2.05 14.56
N PRO A 36 -8.27 1.31 13.74
CA PRO A 36 -7.92 1.37 12.31
C PRO A 36 -9.11 1.05 11.39
N HIS A 37 -10.28 0.75 11.93
CA HIS A 37 -11.51 0.48 11.20
C HIS A 37 -12.61 1.46 11.61
N LEU A 38 -13.44 1.83 10.65
CA LEU A 38 -14.55 2.75 10.86
C LEU A 38 -15.82 2.17 10.21
N LEU A 39 -16.88 2.08 10.98
CA LEU A 39 -18.21 1.76 10.48
C LEU A 39 -19.03 3.07 10.42
N VAL A 40 -19.51 3.39 9.22
CA VAL A 40 -20.38 4.55 8.98
C VAL A 40 -21.79 4.03 8.73
N ALA A 41 -22.76 4.46 9.55
CA ALA A 41 -24.17 4.08 9.41
C ALA A 41 -25.04 5.35 9.41
N GLY A 42 -26.14 5.29 8.67
CA GLY A 42 -27.11 6.38 8.57
C GLY A 42 -28.32 6.00 7.75
N ALA A 43 -29.48 6.60 8.06
CA ALA A 43 -30.68 6.46 7.24
C ALA A 43 -30.48 7.10 5.86
N THR A 44 -31.31 6.75 4.90
CA THR A 44 -31.32 7.38 3.58
C THR A 44 -31.48 8.90 3.73
N GLY A 45 -30.60 9.65 3.08
CA GLY A 45 -30.57 11.12 3.19
C GLY A 45 -29.83 11.68 4.41
N ALA A 46 -29.30 10.83 5.32
CA ALA A 46 -28.53 11.28 6.49
C ALA A 46 -27.10 11.78 6.17
N GLY A 47 -26.66 11.69 4.90
CA GLY A 47 -25.35 12.18 4.48
C GLY A 47 -24.25 11.13 4.47
N LYS A 48 -24.56 9.81 4.55
CA LYS A 48 -23.58 8.72 4.46
C LYS A 48 -22.67 8.87 3.25
N SER A 49 -23.23 8.99 2.05
CA SER A 49 -22.49 9.14 0.80
C SER A 49 -21.58 10.38 0.79
N VAL A 50 -22.09 11.49 1.28
CA VAL A 50 -21.30 12.74 1.41
C VAL A 50 -20.12 12.53 2.36
N SER A 51 -20.35 11.85 3.50
CA SER A 51 -19.28 11.54 4.46
C SER A 51 -18.22 10.63 3.86
N LEU A 52 -18.61 9.56 3.15
CA LEU A 52 -17.68 8.64 2.49
C LEU A 52 -16.83 9.36 1.43
N ASN A 53 -17.47 10.19 0.59
CA ASN A 53 -16.77 11.01 -0.39
C ASN A 53 -15.80 12.01 0.27
N THR A 54 -16.21 12.65 1.37
CA THR A 54 -15.35 13.58 2.11
C THR A 54 -14.13 12.89 2.70
N MET A 55 -14.30 11.68 3.26
CA MET A 55 -13.20 10.87 3.78
C MET A 55 -12.26 10.44 2.67
N LEU A 56 -12.79 9.95 1.55
CA LEU A 56 -11.99 9.54 0.38
C LEU A 56 -11.17 10.71 -0.17
N LEU A 57 -11.81 11.86 -0.40
CA LEU A 57 -11.12 13.08 -0.84
C LEU A 57 -10.04 13.50 0.15
N SER A 58 -10.28 13.37 1.46
CA SER A 58 -9.29 13.71 2.48
C SER A 58 -8.01 12.85 2.32
N LEU A 59 -8.16 11.55 2.07
CA LEU A 59 -7.03 10.64 1.82
C LEU A 59 -6.26 11.05 0.55
N LEU A 60 -6.98 11.40 -0.52
CA LEU A 60 -6.36 11.83 -1.78
C LEU A 60 -5.61 13.16 -1.64
N PHE A 61 -6.05 14.06 -0.72
CA PHE A 61 -5.33 15.28 -0.40
C PHE A 61 -4.13 15.05 0.53
N ALA A 62 -4.20 14.03 1.39
CA ALA A 62 -3.19 13.78 2.43
C ALA A 62 -1.99 12.95 1.94
N ALA A 63 -2.17 12.11 0.92
CA ALA A 63 -1.19 11.10 0.54
C ALA A 63 -1.07 10.92 -0.97
N LYS A 64 0.13 10.53 -1.40
CA LYS A 64 0.44 10.17 -2.79
C LYS A 64 0.03 8.71 -3.09
N PRO A 65 -0.04 8.32 -4.39
CA PRO A 65 -0.37 6.95 -4.78
C PRO A 65 0.61 5.86 -4.31
N ASP A 66 1.84 6.22 -4.01
CA ASP A 66 2.87 5.34 -3.45
C ASP A 66 2.83 5.25 -1.93
N GLU A 67 2.10 6.14 -1.28
CA GLU A 67 1.93 6.16 0.18
C GLU A 67 0.60 5.51 0.62
N VAL A 68 -0.47 5.69 -0.18
CA VAL A 68 -1.81 5.12 0.11
C VAL A 68 -2.39 4.51 -1.16
N LYS A 69 -2.82 3.27 -1.05
CA LYS A 69 -3.58 2.56 -2.08
C LYS A 69 -5.00 2.32 -1.63
N LEU A 70 -5.91 2.33 -2.58
CA LEU A 70 -7.34 2.22 -2.35
C LEU A 70 -7.92 0.97 -3.02
N LEU A 71 -8.80 0.27 -2.31
CA LEU A 71 -9.68 -0.74 -2.85
C LEU A 71 -11.12 -0.28 -2.60
N LEU A 72 -11.80 0.16 -3.65
CA LEU A 72 -13.16 0.68 -3.58
C LEU A 72 -14.17 -0.38 -4.02
N ILE A 73 -15.23 -0.58 -3.23
CA ILE A 73 -16.30 -1.54 -3.46
C ILE A 73 -17.62 -0.79 -3.42
N ASP A 74 -18.30 -0.75 -4.58
CA ASP A 74 -19.55 -0.03 -4.79
C ASP A 74 -20.54 -0.90 -5.59
N PRO A 75 -21.30 -1.80 -4.92
CA PRO A 75 -22.23 -2.70 -5.58
C PRO A 75 -23.36 -1.99 -6.34
N LYS A 76 -23.68 -0.76 -5.93
CA LYS A 76 -24.76 0.05 -6.54
C LYS A 76 -24.29 0.94 -7.68
N MET A 77 -22.98 1.09 -7.88
CA MET A 77 -22.38 1.96 -8.90
C MET A 77 -22.81 3.44 -8.78
N LEU A 78 -22.99 3.94 -7.56
CA LEU A 78 -23.50 5.29 -7.33
C LEU A 78 -22.48 6.24 -6.72
N GLU A 79 -21.58 5.72 -5.85
CA GLU A 79 -20.77 6.57 -5.00
C GLU A 79 -19.31 6.71 -5.48
N PHE A 80 -18.71 5.62 -5.98
CA PHE A 80 -17.29 5.61 -6.28
C PHE A 80 -16.91 5.58 -7.77
N GLN A 81 -17.88 5.58 -8.68
CA GLN A 81 -17.63 5.52 -10.13
C GLN A 81 -16.77 6.69 -10.64
N SER A 82 -16.95 7.88 -10.07
CA SER A 82 -16.18 9.07 -10.44
C SER A 82 -14.69 8.99 -10.10
N TYR A 83 -14.30 8.02 -9.28
CA TYR A 83 -12.90 7.78 -8.90
C TYR A 83 -12.23 6.68 -9.73
N ASP A 84 -12.95 6.06 -10.65
CA ASP A 84 -12.35 5.02 -11.48
C ASP A 84 -11.19 5.57 -12.32
N GLY A 85 -10.08 4.84 -12.37
CA GLY A 85 -8.87 5.25 -13.08
C GLY A 85 -7.91 6.16 -12.31
N ILE A 86 -8.20 6.58 -11.07
CA ILE A 86 -7.22 7.35 -10.29
C ILE A 86 -6.00 6.47 -9.92
N PRO A 87 -4.79 7.04 -9.84
CA PRO A 87 -3.55 6.27 -9.62
C PRO A 87 -3.44 5.62 -8.23
N HIS A 88 -4.27 6.01 -7.27
CA HIS A 88 -4.36 5.40 -5.95
C HIS A 88 -5.04 4.03 -5.97
N LEU A 89 -5.86 3.72 -6.98
CA LEU A 89 -6.57 2.46 -7.03
C LEU A 89 -5.64 1.26 -7.24
N LEU A 90 -5.83 0.21 -6.46
CA LEU A 90 -5.20 -1.10 -6.68
C LEU A 90 -5.79 -1.80 -7.91
N ARG A 91 -7.06 -1.54 -8.20
CA ARG A 91 -7.82 -2.07 -9.33
C ARG A 91 -9.05 -1.19 -9.57
N PRO A 92 -9.71 -1.28 -10.74
CA PRO A 92 -10.97 -0.59 -10.99
C PRO A 92 -12.00 -0.84 -9.88
N VAL A 93 -12.92 0.11 -9.69
CA VAL A 93 -13.97 0.04 -8.66
C VAL A 93 -14.73 -1.28 -8.81
N ILE A 94 -14.84 -2.02 -7.71
CA ILE A 94 -15.50 -3.33 -7.70
C ILE A 94 -16.99 -3.15 -7.53
N THR A 95 -17.77 -3.61 -8.51
CA THR A 95 -19.23 -3.51 -8.52
C THR A 95 -19.93 -4.84 -8.31
N ASP A 96 -19.26 -5.95 -8.62
CA ASP A 96 -19.81 -7.30 -8.49
C ASP A 96 -19.51 -7.89 -7.10
N PRO A 97 -20.52 -8.40 -6.36
CA PRO A 97 -20.33 -8.95 -5.00
C PRO A 97 -19.37 -10.15 -4.94
N LYS A 98 -19.31 -11.00 -5.97
CA LYS A 98 -18.34 -12.11 -6.00
C LYS A 98 -16.91 -11.60 -6.16
N SER A 99 -16.72 -10.57 -6.96
CA SER A 99 -15.45 -9.87 -7.11
C SER A 99 -15.06 -9.13 -5.83
N ALA A 100 -16.01 -8.58 -5.10
CA ALA A 100 -15.80 -7.97 -3.79
C ALA A 100 -15.29 -8.99 -2.77
N SER A 101 -15.91 -10.19 -2.69
CA SER A 101 -15.44 -11.27 -1.84
C SER A 101 -14.01 -11.70 -2.18
N ARG A 102 -13.65 -11.79 -3.46
CA ARG A 102 -12.27 -12.08 -3.90
C ARG A 102 -11.30 -10.94 -3.55
N GLY A 103 -11.75 -9.69 -3.69
CA GLY A 103 -10.96 -8.52 -3.27
C GLY A 103 -10.64 -8.54 -1.79
N LEU A 104 -11.62 -8.81 -0.94
CA LEU A 104 -11.42 -8.95 0.51
C LEU A 104 -10.49 -10.12 0.86
N ALA A 105 -10.62 -11.27 0.15
CA ALA A 105 -9.70 -12.40 0.33
C ALA A 105 -8.26 -12.01 -0.01
N TRP A 106 -8.05 -11.26 -1.08
CA TRP A 106 -6.74 -10.74 -1.45
C TRP A 106 -6.18 -9.80 -0.37
N VAL A 107 -7.01 -8.90 0.19
CA VAL A 107 -6.56 -8.00 1.28
C VAL A 107 -6.10 -8.79 2.49
N VAL A 108 -6.81 -9.87 2.87
CA VAL A 108 -6.39 -10.77 3.96
C VAL A 108 -5.03 -11.41 3.66
N GLN A 109 -4.84 -11.94 2.45
CA GLN A 109 -3.57 -12.54 2.03
C GLN A 109 -2.43 -11.52 2.02
N GLU A 110 -2.68 -10.32 1.52
CA GLU A 110 -1.70 -9.23 1.50
C GLU A 110 -1.32 -8.80 2.91
N MET A 111 -2.28 -8.72 3.81
CA MET A 111 -2.03 -8.43 5.22
C MET A 111 -1.12 -9.52 5.85
N GLU A 112 -1.40 -10.81 5.61
CA GLU A 112 -0.56 -11.92 6.09
C GLU A 112 0.85 -11.88 5.51
N ARG A 113 0.97 -11.57 4.22
CA ARG A 113 2.28 -11.36 3.57
C ARG A 113 3.06 -10.24 4.25
N ARG A 114 2.40 -9.11 4.53
CA ARG A 114 3.03 -7.98 5.22
C ARG A 114 3.45 -8.32 6.64
N TYR A 115 2.66 -9.10 7.37
CA TYR A 115 3.07 -9.60 8.70
C TYR A 115 4.39 -10.35 8.66
N LYS A 116 4.56 -11.24 7.67
CA LYS A 116 5.82 -11.96 7.49
C LYS A 116 6.99 -11.02 7.20
N LEU A 117 6.80 -10.06 6.28
CA LEU A 117 7.82 -9.05 5.97
C LEU A 117 8.22 -8.21 7.19
N LEU A 118 7.25 -7.78 8.00
CA LEU A 118 7.53 -7.00 9.21
C LEU A 118 8.29 -7.85 10.24
N ALA A 119 7.90 -9.11 10.41
CA ALA A 119 8.58 -10.05 11.30
C ALA A 119 10.02 -10.33 10.85
N GLU A 120 10.24 -10.61 9.57
CA GLU A 120 11.57 -10.80 8.97
C GLU A 120 12.45 -9.56 9.12
N ALA A 121 11.85 -8.37 8.95
CA ALA A 121 12.54 -7.10 9.16
C ALA A 121 12.77 -6.77 10.65
N GLY A 122 12.17 -7.51 11.59
CA GLY A 122 12.28 -7.24 13.03
C GLY A 122 11.59 -5.95 13.47
N VAL A 123 10.54 -5.52 12.77
CA VAL A 123 9.79 -4.29 13.06
C VAL A 123 8.32 -4.57 13.36
N ARG A 124 7.63 -3.63 14.05
CA ARG A 124 6.27 -3.84 14.55
C ARG A 124 5.18 -3.17 13.71
N ASN A 125 5.54 -2.25 12.81
CA ASN A 125 4.56 -1.50 12.01
C ASN A 125 5.15 -1.05 10.68
N ILE A 126 4.26 -0.63 9.77
CA ILE A 126 4.61 -0.18 8.41
C ILE A 126 5.56 1.02 8.42
N ASP A 127 5.39 1.99 9.32
CA ASP A 127 6.27 3.17 9.36
C ASP A 127 7.70 2.80 9.72
N ALA A 128 7.87 1.88 10.68
CA ALA A 128 9.20 1.39 11.05
C ALA A 128 9.84 0.59 9.91
N TYR A 129 9.03 -0.20 9.19
CA TYR A 129 9.47 -0.92 8.01
C TYR A 129 9.94 0.04 6.92
N ASN A 130 9.11 1.02 6.56
CA ASN A 130 9.42 1.99 5.51
C ASN A 130 10.65 2.85 5.85
N ARG A 131 10.85 3.20 7.12
CA ARG A 131 12.09 3.87 7.56
C ARG A 131 13.31 2.99 7.34
N LYS A 132 13.24 1.71 7.72
CA LYS A 132 14.34 0.76 7.51
C LYS A 132 14.66 0.56 6.02
N VAL A 133 13.64 0.48 5.18
CA VAL A 133 13.79 0.42 3.72
C VAL A 133 14.49 1.68 3.18
N ALA A 134 14.07 2.86 3.62
CA ALA A 134 14.69 4.13 3.21
C ALA A 134 16.17 4.23 3.65
N GLU A 135 16.51 3.74 4.85
CA GLU A 135 17.88 3.65 5.31
C GLU A 135 18.73 2.72 4.43
N ILE A 136 18.22 1.55 4.08
CA ILE A 136 18.89 0.60 3.18
C ILE A 136 19.08 1.22 1.79
N GLN A 137 18.05 1.85 1.23
CA GLN A 137 18.13 2.51 -0.08
C GLN A 137 19.06 3.72 -0.05
N GLY A 138 19.09 4.49 1.04
CA GLY A 138 20.03 5.59 1.27
C GLY A 138 21.47 5.12 1.28
N VAL A 139 21.78 4.03 1.98
CA VAL A 139 23.11 3.43 2.00
C VAL A 139 23.54 2.94 0.61
N VAL A 140 22.61 2.36 -0.16
CA VAL A 140 22.90 1.91 -1.54
C VAL A 140 23.20 3.10 -2.45
N THR A 141 22.42 4.19 -2.36
CA THR A 141 22.68 5.41 -3.18
C THR A 141 24.01 6.07 -2.82
N ASP A 142 24.37 6.13 -1.54
CA ASP A 142 25.65 6.67 -1.12
C ASP A 142 26.82 5.80 -1.58
N ALA A 143 26.67 4.47 -1.55
CA ALA A 143 27.67 3.55 -2.07
C ALA A 143 27.88 3.69 -3.58
N TRP A 144 26.84 3.96 -4.34
CA TRP A 144 26.93 4.24 -5.78
C TRP A 144 27.56 5.61 -6.09
N GLN A 145 27.31 6.62 -5.25
CA GLN A 145 27.89 7.96 -5.43
C GLN A 145 29.36 8.02 -5.02
N THR A 146 29.79 7.15 -4.10
CA THR A 146 31.18 7.07 -3.64
C THR A 146 32.06 6.14 -4.47
N SER A 147 31.49 5.22 -5.23
CA SER A 147 32.20 4.44 -6.25
C SER A 147 32.44 5.31 -7.49
N LYS A 148 33.61 5.99 -7.53
CA LYS A 148 34.02 6.74 -8.70
C LYS A 148 34.02 5.84 -9.93
N PRO A 149 33.49 6.30 -11.08
CA PRO A 149 33.45 5.53 -12.34
C PRO A 149 34.84 5.06 -12.82
N GLU A 150 35.90 5.69 -12.34
CA GLU A 150 37.29 5.40 -12.69
C GLU A 150 37.78 3.99 -12.31
N GLN A 151 37.18 3.34 -11.26
CA GLN A 151 37.56 1.98 -10.86
C GLN A 151 36.81 0.90 -11.65
N ALA A 152 35.62 1.18 -12.14
CA ALA A 152 34.86 0.25 -12.99
C ALA A 152 35.44 0.17 -14.41
N GLU A 153 35.92 1.30 -14.98
CA GLU A 153 36.61 1.33 -16.27
C GLU A 153 37.95 0.61 -16.22
N LEU A 154 38.71 0.74 -15.13
CA LEU A 154 40.00 0.05 -14.96
C LEU A 154 39.85 -1.49 -14.85
N GLN A 155 38.76 -1.97 -14.25
CA GLN A 155 38.45 -3.41 -14.21
C GLN A 155 38.01 -3.94 -15.58
N PHE A 156 37.19 -3.19 -16.31
CA PHE A 156 36.73 -3.56 -17.63
C PHE A 156 37.88 -3.59 -18.65
N MET A 157 38.76 -2.60 -18.63
CA MET A 157 39.94 -2.54 -19.48
C MET A 157 40.98 -3.64 -19.14
N SER A 158 41.07 -4.08 -17.88
CA SER A 158 41.94 -5.18 -17.49
C SER A 158 41.42 -6.55 -17.94
N GLU A 159 40.11 -6.72 -18.08
CA GLU A 159 39.46 -7.94 -18.55
C GLU A 159 39.51 -8.08 -20.07
N GLU A 160 39.32 -6.96 -20.80
CA GLU A 160 39.56 -6.94 -22.27
C GLU A 160 41.04 -7.18 -22.64
N ALA A 161 41.98 -6.67 -21.83
CA ALA A 161 43.40 -6.90 -22.05
C ALA A 161 43.80 -8.38 -21.80
N ARG A 162 43.12 -9.09 -20.92
CA ARG A 162 43.32 -10.55 -20.68
C ARG A 162 42.75 -11.37 -21.82
N LEU A 163 41.58 -11.02 -22.35
CA LEU A 163 40.94 -11.71 -23.49
C LEU A 163 41.70 -11.53 -24.81
N SER A 164 42.49 -10.46 -24.95
CA SER A 164 43.29 -10.18 -26.15
C SER A 164 44.66 -10.93 -26.17
N GLN A 165 45.08 -11.56 -25.06
CA GLN A 165 46.36 -12.30 -24.97
C GLN A 165 46.27 -13.81 -25.17
N GLY A 166 45.18 -14.32 -25.73
CA GLY A 166 45.12 -15.62 -26.36
C GLY A 166 45.59 -16.84 -25.55
N GLU A 167 45.09 -17.04 -24.33
CA GLU A 167 45.18 -18.32 -23.65
C GLU A 167 43.94 -19.19 -23.97
N THR A 168 44.15 -20.17 -24.80
CA THR A 168 43.19 -21.23 -25.12
C THR A 168 42.96 -22.10 -23.87
N ALA A 169 41.83 -21.97 -23.23
CA ALA A 169 41.36 -22.93 -22.24
C ALA A 169 40.55 -24.02 -22.91
N GLU A 170 40.97 -25.28 -22.71
CA GLU A 170 40.26 -26.48 -23.13
C GLU A 170 38.85 -26.56 -22.49
N PRO A 171 37.88 -27.23 -23.15
CA PRO A 171 36.52 -27.33 -22.63
C PRO A 171 36.43 -28.37 -21.52
N ALA A 172 36.27 -27.96 -20.30
CA ALA A 172 35.93 -28.84 -19.18
C ALA A 172 34.40 -28.97 -19.09
N GLY A 173 33.98 -30.21 -18.95
CA GLY A 173 32.71 -30.87 -19.00
C GLY A 173 31.49 -30.17 -18.39
N GLU A 174 30.36 -30.51 -19.04
CA GLU A 174 29.01 -30.42 -18.52
C GLU A 174 28.88 -30.99 -17.10
N ASN A 175 28.28 -30.25 -16.21
CA ASN A 175 27.25 -30.67 -15.23
C ASN A 175 27.21 -29.73 -14.01
N GLY A 176 26.08 -29.05 -13.86
CA GLY A 176 25.64 -28.44 -12.62
C GLY A 176 24.52 -27.44 -12.89
N PRO A 177 23.38 -27.54 -12.19
CA PRO A 177 22.33 -26.54 -12.34
C PRO A 177 22.90 -25.20 -11.90
N THR A 178 22.95 -24.26 -12.82
CA THR A 178 23.21 -22.85 -12.49
C THR A 178 22.03 -22.37 -11.63
N ASP A 179 22.20 -22.49 -10.31
CA ASP A 179 21.45 -21.65 -9.40
C ASP A 179 21.76 -20.20 -9.79
N SER A 180 20.86 -19.63 -10.58
CA SER A 180 20.84 -18.20 -10.79
C SER A 180 20.63 -17.58 -9.40
N VAL A 181 21.71 -17.12 -8.78
CA VAL A 181 21.66 -16.29 -7.59
C VAL A 181 20.84 -15.07 -7.99
N ALA A 182 19.54 -15.13 -7.74
CA ALA A 182 18.65 -14.00 -7.89
C ALA A 182 19.26 -12.89 -7.02
N THR A 183 19.79 -11.87 -7.65
CA THR A 183 20.23 -10.67 -6.94
C THR A 183 19.05 -10.22 -6.08
N PRO A 184 19.18 -10.13 -4.75
CA PRO A 184 18.07 -9.77 -3.89
C PRO A 184 17.57 -8.40 -4.31
N THR A 185 16.36 -8.35 -4.85
CA THR A 185 15.71 -7.09 -5.18
C THR A 185 15.66 -6.25 -3.89
N PRO A 186 16.12 -5.00 -3.91
CA PRO A 186 16.09 -4.18 -2.71
C PRO A 186 14.65 -4.07 -2.20
N PRO A 187 14.44 -4.07 -0.88
CA PRO A 187 13.10 -4.00 -0.32
C PRO A 187 12.42 -2.69 -0.73
N GLU A 188 11.14 -2.77 -1.09
CA GLU A 188 10.34 -1.62 -1.48
C GLU A 188 9.49 -1.11 -0.30
N PRO A 189 9.24 0.20 -0.20
CA PRO A 189 8.31 0.75 0.78
C PRO A 189 6.90 0.19 0.60
N LEU A 190 6.21 -0.04 1.70
CA LEU A 190 4.83 -0.53 1.70
C LEU A 190 3.85 0.65 1.82
N PRO A 191 2.94 0.86 0.85
CA PRO A 191 1.85 1.82 1.00
C PRO A 191 0.83 1.33 2.02
N TYR A 192 0.12 2.24 2.68
CA TYR A 192 -1.11 1.89 3.37
C TYR A 192 -2.16 1.41 2.36
N ILE A 193 -2.98 0.44 2.74
CA ILE A 193 -4.11 -0.01 1.93
C ILE A 193 -5.40 0.32 2.69
N VAL A 194 -6.24 1.15 2.09
CA VAL A 194 -7.56 1.50 2.60
C VAL A 194 -8.62 0.82 1.76
N VAL A 195 -9.47 0.03 2.41
CA VAL A 195 -10.63 -0.60 1.77
C VAL A 195 -11.88 0.21 2.15
N MET A 196 -12.61 0.68 1.15
CA MET A 196 -13.89 1.38 1.36
C MET A 196 -15.02 0.60 0.71
N ILE A 197 -16.07 0.34 1.47
CA ILE A 197 -17.28 -0.37 1.02
C ILE A 197 -18.44 0.60 1.21
N ASP A 198 -19.11 0.96 0.13
CA ASP A 198 -20.26 1.86 0.21
C ASP A 198 -21.43 1.23 0.99
N GLU A 199 -21.86 0.06 0.59
CA GLU A 199 -22.98 -0.63 1.24
C GLU A 199 -22.61 -2.07 1.63
N LEU A 200 -22.26 -2.25 2.89
CA LEU A 200 -21.88 -3.58 3.40
C LEU A 200 -23.05 -4.56 3.37
N ALA A 201 -24.28 -4.07 3.58
CA ALA A 201 -25.48 -4.92 3.60
C ALA A 201 -25.67 -5.66 2.26
N ASP A 202 -25.40 -5.03 1.13
CA ASP A 202 -25.52 -5.66 -0.18
C ASP A 202 -24.57 -6.83 -0.36
N LEU A 203 -23.36 -6.73 0.16
CA LEU A 203 -22.38 -7.82 0.16
C LEU A 203 -22.81 -8.96 1.08
N MET A 204 -23.35 -8.63 2.25
CA MET A 204 -23.84 -9.61 3.23
C MET A 204 -25.08 -10.36 2.74
N MET A 205 -25.89 -9.77 1.87
CA MET A 205 -27.03 -10.45 1.26
C MET A 205 -26.63 -11.53 0.25
N VAL A 206 -25.50 -11.35 -0.44
CA VAL A 206 -25.06 -12.27 -1.52
C VAL A 206 -24.10 -13.35 -1.02
N ALA A 207 -23.19 -13.01 -0.13
CA ALA A 207 -22.15 -13.91 0.37
C ALA A 207 -21.88 -13.68 1.87
N PRO A 208 -22.87 -13.90 2.75
CA PRO A 208 -22.77 -13.48 4.15
C PRO A 208 -21.56 -14.07 4.88
N LYS A 209 -21.42 -15.39 4.88
CA LYS A 209 -20.32 -16.07 5.59
C LYS A 209 -18.94 -15.65 5.07
N ASP A 210 -18.79 -15.59 3.76
CA ASP A 210 -17.52 -15.26 3.11
C ASP A 210 -17.07 -13.84 3.42
N VAL A 211 -18.00 -12.89 3.44
CA VAL A 211 -17.71 -11.48 3.73
C VAL A 211 -17.46 -11.28 5.23
N GLU A 212 -18.30 -11.88 6.07
CA GLU A 212 -18.18 -11.82 7.53
C GLU A 212 -16.85 -12.36 8.02
N ASP A 213 -16.47 -13.58 7.59
CA ASP A 213 -15.19 -14.20 7.98
C ASP A 213 -13.98 -13.34 7.61
N LYS A 214 -14.00 -12.75 6.41
CA LYS A 214 -12.89 -11.92 5.95
C LYS A 214 -12.81 -10.59 6.70
N ILE A 215 -13.95 -9.93 6.94
CA ILE A 215 -14.00 -8.69 7.72
C ILE A 215 -13.59 -8.96 9.17
N ALA A 216 -14.09 -10.03 9.79
CA ALA A 216 -13.71 -10.41 11.15
C ALA A 216 -12.19 -10.66 11.25
N ARG A 217 -11.61 -11.36 10.27
CA ARG A 217 -10.18 -11.62 10.21
C ARG A 217 -9.36 -10.34 10.04
N LEU A 218 -9.78 -9.43 9.15
CA LEU A 218 -9.16 -8.12 9.00
C LEU A 218 -9.22 -7.31 10.30
N ALA A 219 -10.39 -7.26 10.95
CA ALA A 219 -10.58 -6.52 12.18
C ALA A 219 -9.75 -7.07 13.37
N GLN A 220 -9.54 -8.38 13.42
CA GLN A 220 -8.69 -8.99 14.45
C GLN A 220 -7.21 -8.74 14.24
N MET A 221 -6.76 -8.84 13.00
CA MET A 221 -5.33 -8.75 12.68
C MET A 221 -4.83 -7.31 12.59
N ALA A 222 -5.60 -6.38 12.06
CA ALA A 222 -5.16 -5.00 11.86
C ALA A 222 -4.93 -4.20 13.16
N ARG A 223 -5.25 -4.74 14.33
CA ARG A 223 -4.91 -4.13 15.63
C ARG A 223 -3.43 -4.17 15.98
N ALA A 224 -2.64 -4.92 15.23
CA ALA A 224 -1.22 -5.13 15.48
C ALA A 224 -0.29 -4.23 14.63
N PHE A 225 -0.85 -3.32 13.80
CA PHE A 225 -0.09 -2.41 12.92
C PHE A 225 -0.03 -1.00 13.44
#